data_493a295f8590e17469922efe18f5dfdc
#
_entry.id   493a295f8590e17469922efe18f5dfdc
#
_cell.length_a   1.000
_cell.length_b   1.000
_cell.length_c   1.000
_cell.angle_alpha   90.00
_cell.angle_beta   90.00
_cell.angle_gamma   90.00
#
_symmetry.space_group_name_H-M   'P 1'
#
loop_
_entity.id
_entity.type
_entity.pdbx_description
1 polymer ?
#
loop_
_entity_poly.entity_id
_entity_poly.type
_entity_poly.pdbx_seq_one_letter_code
_entity_poly.pdbx_strand_id
1 'polypeptide(L)'
;MASTGRAAKILTDITGTSASTVHSVIYSLKGFNKDLEEIARQEDETGVDKTGQLVLIFEFTPKLPSKEQYFYIVDEASMIADVEDKNPTQARFGDGKLLSNLLKYDPEGKFIFVGDECQLPPVGQEISPALSPGYFKQTFDIDVVECKLTQIIRQQADNSIIQAAQQLRNLYANPPKVKWGKLPLGNHKHIRLYLDFKSMKDSYLATILGRVYEKSTFISSTNRKCYESNKMLRESLGFRGPLQPGDLLLVTQNNLISGLLNGDLVVVEQVRGVRHHKAGLSFLQVEVRELVTERRVSQLLIEDILYSRMPNLTQIEQKALFIDFYRRMKDLGIKQEDPRFNERLYDDVFLNALRCVFGYTLTCHKAQGGEWDEVFLDIARNLMLEAQPAAYQWAYTAVTRAKKQLHIVDDFYIEKD
;
A
#
# COMPACT_ATOMS: atom_id res chain seq x y z
N MET A 1 16.73 4.12 4.70
CA MET A 1 15.41 4.51 4.18
C MET A 1 14.68 3.30 3.62
N ALA A 2 13.38 3.41 3.36
CA ALA A 2 12.64 2.38 2.63
C ALA A 2 11.63 3.02 1.67
N SER A 3 11.12 2.24 0.71
CA SER A 3 10.10 2.70 -0.24
C SER A 3 8.75 2.95 0.42
N THR A 4 8.41 2.18 1.46
CA THR A 4 7.12 2.25 2.17
C THR A 4 7.31 2.52 3.66
N GLY A 5 6.27 3.06 4.31
CA GLY A 5 6.29 3.29 5.76
C GLY A 5 6.46 1.99 6.55
N ARG A 6 5.76 0.92 6.15
CA ARG A 6 5.87 -0.39 6.79
C ARG A 6 7.29 -0.96 6.71
N ALA A 7 7.94 -0.89 5.54
CA ALA A 7 9.33 -1.33 5.38
C ALA A 7 10.28 -0.48 6.23
N ALA A 8 10.09 0.84 6.28
CA ALA A 8 10.88 1.73 7.14
C ALA A 8 10.76 1.37 8.62
N LYS A 9 9.55 1.03 9.09
CA LYS A 9 9.30 0.60 10.46
C LYS A 9 10.01 -0.72 10.77
N ILE A 10 9.84 -1.74 9.91
CA ILE A 10 10.51 -3.04 10.06
C ILE A 10 12.03 -2.86 10.10
N LEU A 11 12.58 -2.01 9.20
CA LEU A 11 14.00 -1.72 9.16
C LEU A 11 14.46 -1.06 10.47
N THR A 12 13.67 -0.14 11.04
CA THR A 12 13.95 0.47 12.36
C THR A 12 13.98 -0.59 13.47
N ASP A 13 12.98 -1.47 13.51
CA ASP A 13 12.85 -2.49 14.55
C ASP A 13 14.02 -3.52 14.49
N ILE A 14 14.42 -3.93 13.28
CA ILE A 14 15.52 -4.89 13.10
C ILE A 14 16.87 -4.27 13.41
N THR A 15 17.11 -3.04 12.96
CA THR A 15 18.43 -2.41 13.06
C THR A 15 18.66 -1.61 14.34
N GLY A 16 17.59 -1.28 15.07
CA GLY A 16 17.63 -0.34 16.19
C GLY A 16 17.98 1.10 15.77
N THR A 17 18.04 1.38 14.45
CA THR A 17 18.35 2.70 13.90
C THR A 17 17.12 3.26 13.19
N SER A 18 16.76 4.51 13.50
CA SER A 18 15.59 5.15 12.88
C SER A 18 15.69 5.16 11.35
N ALA A 19 14.71 4.56 10.71
CA ALA A 19 14.55 4.57 9.27
C ALA A 19 13.30 5.36 8.87
N SER A 20 13.36 6.05 7.73
CA SER A 20 12.29 6.88 7.19
C SER A 20 11.95 6.45 5.77
N THR A 21 10.79 6.85 5.27
CA THR A 21 10.48 6.63 3.85
C THR A 21 11.29 7.58 2.97
N VAL A 22 11.62 7.16 1.75
CA VAL A 22 12.28 8.03 0.77
C VAL A 22 11.51 9.33 0.60
N HIS A 23 10.17 9.26 0.46
CA HIS A 23 9.32 10.44 0.33
C HIS A 23 9.48 11.44 1.49
N SER A 24 9.48 10.96 2.73
CA SER A 24 9.58 11.86 3.91
C SER A 24 10.96 12.51 4.02
N VAL A 25 11.99 11.87 3.50
CA VAL A 25 13.35 12.43 3.51
C VAL A 25 13.50 13.53 2.49
N ILE A 26 13.08 13.30 1.24
CA ILE A 26 13.39 14.19 0.11
C ILE A 26 12.34 15.25 -0.19
N TYR A 27 11.11 15.11 0.33
CA TYR A 27 10.04 16.08 0.04
C TYR A 27 9.58 16.85 1.28
N SER A 28 9.12 18.07 1.05
CA SER A 28 8.41 18.90 2.03
C SER A 28 7.08 19.37 1.46
N LEU A 29 6.08 19.52 2.31
CA LEU A 29 4.78 20.08 1.92
C LEU A 29 4.97 21.54 1.50
N LYS A 30 4.54 21.89 0.30
CA LYS A 30 4.47 23.26 -0.22
C LYS A 30 3.12 23.91 0.14
N GLY A 31 2.04 23.12 0.09
CA GLY A 31 0.68 23.58 0.28
C GLY A 31 -0.30 22.88 -0.66
N PHE A 32 -1.28 23.62 -1.14
CA PHE A 32 -2.25 23.15 -2.12
C PHE A 32 -1.90 23.67 -3.51
N ASN A 33 -2.32 22.93 -4.54
CA ASN A 33 -2.17 23.32 -5.94
C ASN A 33 -3.12 24.45 -6.37
N LYS A 34 -4.06 24.83 -5.54
CA LYS A 34 -5.10 25.84 -5.79
C LYS A 34 -5.32 26.72 -4.56
N ASP A 35 -5.82 27.91 -4.83
CA ASP A 35 -6.32 28.80 -3.80
C ASP A 35 -7.66 28.30 -3.28
N LEU A 36 -7.70 27.95 -1.99
CA LEU A 36 -8.91 27.43 -1.33
C LEU A 36 -9.98 28.52 -1.17
N GLU A 37 -9.58 29.79 -1.03
CA GLU A 37 -10.51 30.91 -0.94
C GLU A 37 -11.28 31.10 -2.23
N GLU A 38 -10.58 31.06 -3.38
CA GLU A 38 -11.23 31.16 -4.70
C GLU A 38 -12.21 30.02 -4.95
N ILE A 39 -11.82 28.79 -4.61
CA ILE A 39 -12.68 27.61 -4.76
C ILE A 39 -13.92 27.70 -3.87
N ALA A 40 -13.76 28.09 -2.60
CA ALA A 40 -14.86 28.22 -1.66
C ALA A 40 -15.85 29.31 -2.11
N ARG A 41 -15.33 30.45 -2.58
CA ARG A 41 -16.17 31.55 -3.12
C ARG A 41 -16.98 31.08 -4.32
N GLN A 42 -16.37 30.38 -5.27
CA GLN A 42 -17.07 29.86 -6.45
C GLN A 42 -18.21 28.89 -6.09
N GLU A 43 -18.02 28.04 -5.08
CA GLU A 43 -19.10 27.19 -4.56
C GLU A 43 -20.23 28.00 -3.93
N ASP A 44 -19.91 29.00 -3.12
CA ASP A 44 -20.91 29.83 -2.45
C ASP A 44 -21.74 30.67 -3.45
N GLU A 45 -21.14 31.17 -4.52
CA GLU A 45 -21.80 32.00 -5.54
C GLU A 45 -22.67 31.21 -6.51
N THR A 46 -22.31 29.99 -6.83
CA THR A 46 -22.95 29.23 -7.94
C THR A 46 -23.81 28.06 -7.46
N GLY A 47 -23.67 27.64 -6.21
CA GLY A 47 -24.37 26.44 -5.66
C GLY A 47 -24.06 25.13 -6.42
N VAL A 48 -23.29 25.21 -7.49
CA VAL A 48 -22.85 24.08 -8.31
C VAL A 48 -21.39 24.30 -8.66
N ASP A 49 -20.57 23.33 -8.40
CA ASP A 49 -19.19 23.29 -8.88
C ASP A 49 -19.17 23.25 -10.41
N LYS A 50 -19.12 24.40 -11.06
CA LYS A 50 -18.94 24.51 -12.52
C LYS A 50 -17.60 23.97 -12.99
N THR A 51 -16.68 23.71 -12.06
CA THR A 51 -15.32 23.27 -12.32
C THR A 51 -15.13 21.78 -12.06
N GLY A 52 -16.13 20.92 -12.26
CA GLY A 52 -16.11 19.47 -12.02
C GLY A 52 -14.85 18.69 -12.45
N GLN A 53 -13.81 19.39 -12.86
CA GLN A 53 -12.46 18.91 -13.21
C GLN A 53 -11.33 19.49 -12.33
N LEU A 54 -11.61 20.37 -11.36
CA LEU A 54 -10.56 20.92 -10.49
C LEU A 54 -10.19 19.93 -9.39
N VAL A 55 -9.09 19.24 -9.62
CA VAL A 55 -8.48 18.35 -8.61
C VAL A 55 -7.73 19.21 -7.61
N LEU A 56 -8.17 19.18 -6.34
CA LEU A 56 -7.46 19.78 -5.23
C LEU A 56 -6.54 18.73 -4.61
N ILE A 57 -5.24 18.98 -4.64
CA ILE A 57 -4.22 18.06 -4.14
C ILE A 57 -3.19 18.79 -3.30
N PHE A 58 -2.57 18.05 -2.37
CA PHE A 58 -1.34 18.49 -1.72
C PHE A 58 -0.18 18.53 -2.71
N GLU A 59 0.56 19.61 -2.71
CA GLU A 59 1.83 19.71 -3.43
C GLU A 59 3.00 19.54 -2.47
N PHE A 60 3.85 18.58 -2.78
CA PHE A 60 5.13 18.37 -2.12
C PHE A 60 6.25 18.72 -3.09
N THR A 61 7.20 19.52 -2.63
CA THR A 61 8.38 19.90 -3.42
C THR A 61 9.62 19.19 -2.90
N PRO A 62 10.57 18.86 -3.79
CA PRO A 62 11.87 18.40 -3.34
C PRO A 62 12.51 19.40 -2.38
N LYS A 63 13.07 18.92 -1.30
CA LYS A 63 13.89 19.74 -0.39
C LYS A 63 15.15 20.19 -1.10
N LEU A 64 15.80 21.22 -0.57
CA LEU A 64 17.12 21.63 -1.04
C LEU A 64 18.10 20.47 -0.88
N PRO A 65 19.10 20.36 -1.78
CA PRO A 65 20.13 19.33 -1.68
C PRO A 65 20.80 19.32 -0.31
N SER A 66 21.15 18.15 0.17
CA SER A 66 21.93 17.99 1.38
C SER A 66 23.29 18.67 1.24
N LYS A 67 23.75 19.33 2.32
CA LYS A 67 25.10 19.91 2.39
C LYS A 67 26.14 18.93 2.93
N GLU A 68 25.69 17.78 3.45
CA GLU A 68 26.52 16.74 4.03
C GLU A 68 26.45 15.49 3.15
N GLN A 69 27.55 14.77 3.07
CA GLN A 69 27.60 13.50 2.36
C GLN A 69 27.05 12.39 3.25
N TYR A 70 26.06 11.66 2.75
CA TYR A 70 25.46 10.53 3.44
C TYR A 70 25.63 9.23 2.67
N PHE A 71 25.64 8.13 3.44
CA PHE A 71 25.41 6.80 2.91
C PHE A 71 23.94 6.45 3.11
N TYR A 72 23.28 6.15 2.02
CA TYR A 72 21.87 5.80 2.01
C TYR A 72 21.69 4.31 1.72
N ILE A 73 21.10 3.59 2.64
CA ILE A 73 20.60 2.24 2.39
C ILE A 73 19.09 2.39 2.11
N VAL A 74 18.67 1.97 0.93
CA VAL A 74 17.26 2.08 0.46
C VAL A 74 16.70 0.68 0.30
N ASP A 75 15.93 0.24 1.29
CA ASP A 75 15.31 -1.06 1.32
C ASP A 75 13.97 -1.09 0.54
N GLU A 76 13.54 -2.30 0.11
CA GLU A 76 12.41 -2.51 -0.77
C GLU A 76 12.47 -1.62 -2.03
N ALA A 77 13.66 -1.49 -2.60
CA ALA A 77 13.92 -0.60 -3.71
C ALA A 77 13.19 -1.00 -5.01
N SER A 78 12.66 -2.22 -5.09
CA SER A 78 11.80 -2.67 -6.18
C SER A 78 10.58 -1.77 -6.42
N MET A 79 10.12 -1.05 -5.38
CA MET A 79 8.95 -0.17 -5.43
C MET A 79 9.29 1.31 -5.69
N ILE A 80 10.56 1.67 -5.90
CA ILE A 80 10.98 3.05 -6.21
C ILE A 80 10.65 3.36 -7.66
N ALA A 81 9.65 4.22 -7.88
CA ALA A 81 9.22 4.62 -9.21
C ALA A 81 10.11 5.70 -9.82
N ASP A 82 10.18 5.74 -11.16
CA ASP A 82 10.79 6.84 -11.91
C ASP A 82 9.96 7.20 -13.13
N VAL A 83 8.69 7.44 -12.92
CA VAL A 83 7.70 7.82 -13.94
C VAL A 83 6.96 9.08 -13.50
N GLU A 84 6.66 9.95 -14.46
CA GLU A 84 5.91 11.16 -14.20
C GLU A 84 4.49 10.85 -13.72
N ASP A 85 4.10 11.45 -12.59
CA ASP A 85 2.72 11.37 -12.11
C ASP A 85 1.85 12.41 -12.80
N LYS A 86 1.22 11.99 -13.91
CA LYS A 86 0.37 12.87 -14.74
C LYS A 86 -1.00 13.14 -14.11
N ASN A 87 -1.49 12.26 -13.27
CA ASN A 87 -2.84 12.33 -12.69
C ASN A 87 -2.84 12.02 -11.19
N PRO A 88 -2.18 12.84 -10.36
CA PRO A 88 -2.19 12.63 -8.91
C PRO A 88 -3.61 12.79 -8.36
N THR A 89 -4.02 11.86 -7.49
CA THR A 89 -5.37 11.86 -6.93
C THR A 89 -5.49 12.62 -5.61
N GLN A 90 -4.45 12.66 -4.82
CA GLN A 90 -4.46 13.25 -3.47
C GLN A 90 -3.25 14.13 -3.18
N ALA A 91 -2.09 13.73 -3.64
CA ALA A 91 -0.84 14.44 -3.43
C ALA A 91 0.05 14.31 -4.66
N ARG A 92 0.79 15.36 -4.98
CA ARG A 92 1.83 15.36 -6.00
C ARG A 92 3.18 15.53 -5.32
N PHE A 93 4.07 14.60 -5.58
CA PHE A 93 5.45 14.61 -5.07
C PHE A 93 6.40 15.01 -6.19
N GLY A 94 6.75 16.28 -6.25
CA GLY A 94 7.55 16.82 -7.36
C GLY A 94 6.91 16.53 -8.71
N ASP A 95 7.67 15.93 -9.62
CA ASP A 95 7.22 15.44 -10.93
C ASP A 95 6.78 13.95 -10.93
N GLY A 96 6.82 13.28 -9.76
CA GLY A 96 6.52 11.85 -9.61
C GLY A 96 7.74 10.94 -9.77
N LYS A 97 8.85 11.42 -10.34
CA LYS A 97 10.06 10.64 -10.58
C LYS A 97 10.89 10.47 -9.30
N LEU A 98 10.46 9.54 -8.45
CA LEU A 98 11.02 9.39 -7.11
C LEU A 98 12.52 9.06 -7.12
N LEU A 99 12.98 8.16 -8.00
CA LEU A 99 14.41 7.82 -8.11
C LEU A 99 15.23 9.03 -8.59
N SER A 100 14.78 9.70 -9.66
CA SER A 100 15.42 10.92 -10.16
C SER A 100 15.51 12.01 -9.08
N ASN A 101 14.44 12.20 -8.31
CA ASN A 101 14.40 13.20 -7.26
C ASN A 101 15.29 12.83 -6.06
N LEU A 102 15.40 11.53 -5.74
CA LEU A 102 16.31 11.04 -4.71
C LEU A 102 17.78 11.30 -5.08
N LEU A 103 18.19 11.00 -6.32
CA LEU A 103 19.55 11.24 -6.79
C LEU A 103 19.89 12.74 -6.88
N LYS A 104 18.89 13.58 -7.22
CA LYS A 104 19.07 15.05 -7.22
C LYS A 104 19.10 15.65 -5.81
N TYR A 105 18.49 14.99 -4.83
CA TYR A 105 18.50 15.46 -3.44
C TYR A 105 19.90 15.38 -2.81
N ASP A 106 20.70 14.39 -3.16
CA ASP A 106 22.10 14.29 -2.74
C ASP A 106 22.96 13.76 -3.89
N PRO A 107 23.45 14.65 -4.78
CA PRO A 107 24.24 14.26 -5.95
C PRO A 107 25.59 13.60 -5.59
N GLU A 108 26.13 13.91 -4.42
CA GLU A 108 27.39 13.35 -3.90
C GLU A 108 27.16 12.15 -2.96
N GLY A 109 25.91 11.85 -2.67
CA GLY A 109 25.50 10.75 -1.79
C GLY A 109 25.89 9.39 -2.33
N LYS A 110 26.15 8.46 -1.41
CA LYS A 110 26.41 7.06 -1.74
C LYS A 110 25.17 6.22 -1.46
N PHE A 111 24.65 5.55 -2.49
CA PHE A 111 23.40 4.81 -2.42
C PHE A 111 23.63 3.31 -2.52
N ILE A 112 22.98 2.55 -1.65
CA ILE A 112 22.87 1.09 -1.71
C ILE A 112 21.38 0.78 -1.84
N PHE A 113 20.95 0.38 -3.02
CA PHE A 113 19.57 -0.05 -3.27
C PHE A 113 19.46 -1.55 -3.00
N VAL A 114 18.59 -1.93 -2.06
CA VAL A 114 18.34 -3.31 -1.66
C VAL A 114 16.91 -3.68 -2.07
N GLY A 115 16.74 -4.80 -2.76
CA GLY A 115 15.42 -5.24 -3.20
C GLY A 115 15.51 -6.50 -4.04
N ASP A 116 14.35 -6.94 -4.55
CA ASP A 116 14.23 -8.13 -5.38
C ASP A 116 13.53 -7.78 -6.70
N GLU A 117 14.26 -7.89 -7.80
CA GLU A 117 13.78 -7.62 -9.17
C GLU A 117 12.62 -8.53 -9.61
N CYS A 118 12.48 -9.70 -8.96
CA CYS A 118 11.39 -10.63 -9.24
C CYS A 118 10.11 -10.29 -8.46
N GLN A 119 10.15 -9.35 -7.50
CA GLN A 119 8.95 -8.81 -6.89
C GLN A 119 8.29 -7.80 -7.81
N LEU A 120 7.02 -7.45 -7.49
CA LEU A 120 6.25 -6.50 -8.28
C LEU A 120 6.99 -5.15 -8.39
N PRO A 121 7.11 -4.62 -9.62
CA PRO A 121 7.67 -3.29 -9.85
C PRO A 121 6.70 -2.20 -9.38
N PRO A 122 7.11 -0.92 -9.41
CA PRO A 122 6.21 0.19 -9.13
C PRO A 122 4.99 0.18 -10.04
N VAL A 123 3.84 0.61 -9.52
CA VAL A 123 2.60 0.68 -10.30
C VAL A 123 2.81 1.52 -11.57
N GLY A 124 2.43 0.96 -12.72
CA GLY A 124 2.57 1.60 -14.02
C GLY A 124 3.95 1.47 -14.67
N GLN A 125 4.85 0.66 -14.10
CA GLN A 125 6.14 0.32 -14.69
C GLN A 125 6.29 -1.20 -14.86
N GLU A 126 7.04 -1.62 -15.88
CA GLU A 126 7.30 -3.03 -16.17
C GLU A 126 8.57 -3.55 -15.48
N ILE A 127 9.45 -2.65 -15.08
CA ILE A 127 10.71 -2.94 -14.39
C ILE A 127 10.82 -2.11 -13.12
N SER A 128 11.73 -2.51 -12.24
CA SER A 128 12.13 -1.77 -11.04
C SER A 128 13.34 -0.88 -11.37
N PRO A 129 13.16 0.44 -11.62
CA PRO A 129 14.24 1.32 -12.09
C PRO A 129 15.44 1.35 -11.13
N ALA A 130 15.17 1.37 -9.83
CA ALA A 130 16.21 1.44 -8.79
C ALA A 130 17.05 0.16 -8.65
N LEU A 131 16.62 -0.96 -9.27
CA LEU A 131 17.33 -2.23 -9.27
C LEU A 131 17.92 -2.58 -10.65
N SER A 132 17.80 -1.70 -11.65
CA SER A 132 18.24 -1.96 -13.02
C SER A 132 19.54 -1.21 -13.36
N PRO A 133 20.70 -1.88 -13.42
CA PRO A 133 21.96 -1.25 -13.88
C PRO A 133 21.82 -0.57 -15.26
N GLY A 134 21.10 -1.22 -16.18
CA GLY A 134 20.84 -0.65 -17.51
C GLY A 134 20.06 0.65 -17.44
N TYR A 135 19.06 0.75 -16.53
CA TYR A 135 18.30 2.00 -16.35
C TYR A 135 19.19 3.13 -15.82
N PHE A 136 20.05 2.86 -14.82
CA PHE A 136 21.00 3.86 -14.31
C PHE A 136 21.94 4.36 -15.39
N LYS A 137 22.48 3.46 -16.21
CA LYS A 137 23.40 3.83 -17.28
C LYS A 137 22.70 4.66 -18.36
N GLN A 138 21.51 4.26 -18.81
CA GLN A 138 20.78 4.93 -19.87
C GLN A 138 20.17 6.27 -19.46
N THR A 139 19.70 6.38 -18.20
CA THR A 139 18.93 7.55 -17.75
C THR A 139 19.80 8.58 -17.06
N PHE A 140 20.82 8.15 -16.31
CA PHE A 140 21.65 9.01 -15.47
C PHE A 140 23.13 9.01 -15.84
N ASP A 141 23.55 8.16 -16.78
CA ASP A 141 24.96 7.89 -17.11
C ASP A 141 25.79 7.46 -15.88
N ILE A 142 25.15 6.73 -14.97
CA ILE A 142 25.79 6.20 -13.75
C ILE A 142 26.09 4.72 -13.94
N ASP A 143 27.34 4.33 -13.70
CA ASP A 143 27.73 2.93 -13.58
C ASP A 143 27.51 2.45 -12.15
N VAL A 144 26.78 1.35 -11.99
CA VAL A 144 26.46 0.76 -10.69
C VAL A 144 27.12 -0.61 -10.54
N VAL A 145 27.47 -0.95 -9.31
CA VAL A 145 27.97 -2.30 -8.96
C VAL A 145 26.79 -3.13 -8.46
N GLU A 146 26.51 -4.24 -9.13
CA GLU A 146 25.49 -5.18 -8.73
C GLU A 146 26.09 -6.29 -7.85
N CYS A 147 25.41 -6.60 -6.73
CA CYS A 147 25.73 -7.72 -5.86
C CYS A 147 24.46 -8.55 -5.63
N LYS A 148 24.50 -9.85 -5.95
CA LYS A 148 23.37 -10.77 -5.76
C LYS A 148 23.57 -11.63 -4.52
N LEU A 149 22.61 -11.55 -3.58
CA LEU A 149 22.51 -12.45 -2.46
C LEU A 149 21.78 -13.72 -2.92
N THR A 150 22.49 -14.85 -2.95
CA THR A 150 21.95 -16.12 -3.48
C THR A 150 21.53 -17.10 -2.40
N GLN A 151 21.99 -16.90 -1.15
CA GLN A 151 21.64 -17.77 -0.03
C GLN A 151 20.32 -17.34 0.63
N ILE A 152 19.36 -18.25 0.69
CA ILE A 152 18.07 -18.01 1.36
C ILE A 152 18.23 -18.42 2.83
N ILE A 153 18.08 -17.46 3.75
CA ILE A 153 18.23 -17.67 5.20
C ILE A 153 16.87 -17.72 5.92
N ARG A 154 15.84 -17.09 5.36
CA ARG A 154 14.56 -16.78 6.02
C ARG A 154 13.70 -17.97 6.39
N GLN A 155 13.86 -19.08 5.72
CA GLN A 155 13.03 -20.28 5.90
C GLN A 155 13.94 -21.50 6.10
N GLN A 156 13.41 -22.53 6.77
CA GLN A 156 14.13 -23.80 6.86
C GLN A 156 14.41 -24.32 5.46
N ALA A 157 15.60 -24.83 5.23
CA ALA A 157 16.08 -25.33 3.92
C ALA A 157 15.12 -26.37 3.27
N ASP A 158 14.22 -26.95 4.06
CA ASP A 158 13.25 -27.98 3.66
C ASP A 158 11.86 -27.43 3.25
N ASN A 159 11.69 -26.09 3.17
CA ASN A 159 10.41 -25.49 2.81
C ASN A 159 10.21 -25.48 1.29
N SER A 160 9.28 -26.31 0.80
CA SER A 160 8.99 -26.45 -0.63
C SER A 160 8.39 -25.18 -1.28
N ILE A 161 7.93 -24.18 -0.49
CA ILE A 161 7.52 -22.87 -1.02
C ILE A 161 8.72 -22.15 -1.64
N ILE A 162 9.92 -22.30 -1.06
CA ILE A 162 11.16 -21.73 -1.60
C ILE A 162 11.46 -22.32 -2.99
N GLN A 163 11.29 -23.64 -3.14
CA GLN A 163 11.52 -24.32 -4.41
C GLN A 163 10.55 -23.80 -5.48
N ALA A 164 9.28 -23.67 -5.15
CA ALA A 164 8.27 -23.07 -6.02
C ALA A 164 8.61 -21.61 -6.39
N ALA A 165 9.03 -20.80 -5.42
CA ALA A 165 9.45 -19.43 -5.65
C ALA A 165 10.67 -19.35 -6.58
N GLN A 166 11.65 -20.27 -6.43
CA GLN A 166 12.81 -20.33 -7.32
C GLN A 166 12.42 -20.71 -8.76
N GLN A 167 11.48 -21.62 -8.92
CA GLN A 167 10.94 -21.96 -10.24
C GLN A 167 10.21 -20.78 -10.87
N LEU A 168 9.43 -20.02 -10.09
CA LEU A 168 8.77 -18.79 -10.57
C LEU A 168 9.78 -17.73 -11.00
N ARG A 169 10.91 -17.56 -10.28
CA ARG A 169 12.01 -16.67 -10.71
C ARG A 169 12.57 -17.09 -12.08
N ASN A 170 12.77 -18.37 -12.29
CA ASN A 170 13.29 -18.87 -13.57
C ASN A 170 12.30 -18.60 -14.70
N LEU A 171 10.99 -18.78 -14.46
CA LEU A 171 9.93 -18.46 -15.43
C LEU A 171 9.81 -16.95 -15.68
N TYR A 172 10.04 -16.12 -14.69
CA TYR A 172 10.12 -14.66 -14.86
C TYR A 172 11.29 -14.28 -15.77
N ALA A 173 12.48 -14.84 -15.51
CA ALA A 173 13.68 -14.55 -16.30
C ALA A 173 13.58 -15.07 -17.73
N ASN A 174 12.93 -16.22 -17.94
CA ASN A 174 12.79 -16.91 -19.21
C ASN A 174 11.34 -17.36 -19.44
N PRO A 175 10.42 -16.44 -19.72
CA PRO A 175 9.00 -16.78 -19.86
C PRO A 175 8.78 -17.69 -21.08
N PRO A 176 8.01 -18.78 -20.92
CA PRO A 176 7.73 -19.69 -22.03
C PRO A 176 6.78 -19.02 -23.06
N LYS A 177 7.01 -19.29 -24.33
CA LYS A 177 6.16 -18.76 -25.42
C LYS A 177 4.91 -19.64 -25.58
N VAL A 178 3.99 -19.58 -24.61
CA VAL A 178 2.75 -20.36 -24.60
C VAL A 178 1.56 -19.43 -24.38
N LYS A 179 0.37 -19.87 -24.85
CA LYS A 179 -0.87 -19.09 -24.72
C LYS A 179 -1.33 -18.91 -23.27
N TRP A 180 -1.08 -19.94 -22.44
CA TRP A 180 -1.48 -19.94 -21.04
C TRP A 180 -0.26 -20.17 -20.16
N GLY A 181 -0.02 -19.27 -19.24
CA GLY A 181 1.02 -19.43 -18.23
C GLY A 181 0.67 -20.58 -17.27
N LYS A 182 1.70 -21.29 -16.82
CA LYS A 182 1.60 -22.31 -15.78
C LYS A 182 2.42 -21.88 -14.56
N LEU A 183 1.94 -22.27 -13.39
CA LEU A 183 2.61 -22.00 -12.12
C LEU A 183 3.04 -23.36 -11.51
N PRO A 184 4.31 -23.55 -11.22
CA PRO A 184 4.86 -24.80 -10.66
C PRO A 184 4.53 -24.89 -9.16
N LEU A 185 3.24 -25.00 -8.82
CA LEU A 185 2.73 -24.98 -7.44
C LEU A 185 2.06 -26.31 -7.03
N GLY A 186 2.03 -27.31 -7.93
CA GLY A 186 1.22 -28.50 -7.74
C GLY A 186 1.77 -29.52 -6.76
N ASN A 187 3.05 -29.85 -6.83
CA ASN A 187 3.66 -31.00 -6.13
C ASN A 187 4.56 -30.58 -4.96
N HIS A 188 4.08 -29.66 -4.12
CA HIS A 188 4.83 -29.13 -3.00
C HIS A 188 4.17 -29.41 -1.65
N LYS A 189 4.90 -30.00 -0.71
CA LYS A 189 4.43 -30.37 0.63
C LYS A 189 3.78 -29.20 1.39
N HIS A 190 4.32 -27.98 1.22
CA HIS A 190 3.84 -26.80 1.91
C HIS A 190 2.89 -25.95 1.06
N ILE A 191 2.38 -26.50 -0.05
CA ILE A 191 1.35 -25.87 -0.88
C ILE A 191 0.13 -26.79 -0.92
N ARG A 192 -0.98 -26.29 -0.37
CA ARG A 192 -2.23 -27.02 -0.32
C ARG A 192 -3.15 -26.59 -1.44
N LEU A 193 -3.55 -27.57 -2.28
CA LEU A 193 -4.51 -27.36 -3.34
C LEU A 193 -5.93 -27.66 -2.86
N TYR A 194 -6.88 -26.80 -3.22
CA TYR A 194 -8.30 -26.95 -2.94
C TYR A 194 -9.09 -27.18 -4.22
N LEU A 195 -10.12 -28.01 -4.16
CA LEU A 195 -10.98 -28.30 -5.31
C LEU A 195 -11.72 -27.07 -5.84
N ASP A 196 -12.07 -26.14 -4.93
CA ASP A 196 -12.81 -24.93 -5.28
C ASP A 196 -12.51 -23.77 -4.30
N PHE A 197 -12.94 -22.59 -4.69
CA PHE A 197 -12.79 -21.37 -3.91
C PHE A 197 -13.52 -21.46 -2.56
N LYS A 198 -14.67 -22.14 -2.51
CA LYS A 198 -15.47 -22.26 -1.28
C LYS A 198 -14.70 -23.02 -0.21
N SER A 199 -14.14 -24.17 -0.53
CA SER A 199 -13.37 -25.00 0.42
C SER A 199 -12.10 -24.29 0.90
N MET A 200 -11.41 -23.53 0.01
CA MET A 200 -10.28 -22.70 0.39
C MET A 200 -10.71 -21.55 1.33
N LYS A 201 -11.80 -20.85 1.01
CA LYS A 201 -12.38 -19.80 1.84
C LYS A 201 -12.76 -20.32 3.22
N ASP A 202 -13.44 -21.46 3.29
CA ASP A 202 -13.88 -22.05 4.56
C ASP A 202 -12.67 -22.45 5.43
N SER A 203 -11.58 -22.90 4.80
CA SER A 203 -10.30 -23.14 5.50
C SER A 203 -9.68 -21.84 6.03
N TYR A 204 -9.68 -20.75 5.25
CA TYR A 204 -9.22 -19.45 5.73
C TYR A 204 -10.04 -18.94 6.92
N LEU A 205 -11.38 -19.03 6.83
CA LEU A 205 -12.26 -18.64 7.92
C LEU A 205 -11.95 -19.40 9.20
N ALA A 206 -11.64 -20.69 9.10
CA ALA A 206 -11.25 -21.49 10.26
C ALA A 206 -9.95 -20.99 10.93
N THR A 207 -8.99 -20.46 10.16
CA THR A 207 -7.75 -19.91 10.71
C THR A 207 -7.95 -18.59 11.46
N ILE A 208 -8.95 -17.80 11.09
CA ILE A 208 -9.24 -16.47 11.68
C ILE A 208 -10.49 -16.44 12.57
N LEU A 209 -11.13 -17.59 12.82
CA LEU A 209 -12.36 -17.69 13.59
C LEU A 209 -12.22 -17.13 15.03
N GLY A 210 -11.06 -17.31 15.65
CA GLY A 210 -10.72 -16.76 16.96
C GLY A 210 -10.31 -15.28 16.93
N ARG A 211 -10.49 -14.56 15.80
CA ARG A 211 -10.03 -13.18 15.57
C ARG A 211 -8.51 -13.01 15.72
N VAL A 212 -7.77 -14.07 15.39
CA VAL A 212 -6.31 -14.09 15.36
C VAL A 212 -5.90 -13.84 13.89
N TYR A 213 -5.63 -12.60 13.56
CA TYR A 213 -5.38 -12.18 12.17
C TYR A 213 -3.88 -12.11 11.81
N GLU A 214 -3.00 -12.24 12.80
CA GLU A 214 -1.55 -12.06 12.63
C GLU A 214 -0.90 -13.20 11.84
N LYS A 215 -1.49 -14.40 11.89
CA LYS A 215 -0.89 -15.63 11.33
C LYS A 215 -1.28 -15.91 9.89
N SER A 216 -2.43 -15.41 9.45
CA SER A 216 -2.99 -15.77 8.14
C SER A 216 -3.47 -14.53 7.39
N THR A 217 -3.33 -14.56 6.07
CA THR A 217 -3.90 -13.53 5.20
C THR A 217 -4.46 -14.14 3.92
N PHE A 218 -5.39 -13.42 3.29
CA PHE A 218 -5.94 -13.76 1.99
C PHE A 218 -5.48 -12.70 0.97
N ILE A 219 -4.85 -13.15 -0.13
CA ILE A 219 -4.33 -12.26 -1.17
C ILE A 219 -5.13 -12.46 -2.45
N SER A 220 -5.58 -11.36 -3.05
CA SER A 220 -6.29 -11.35 -4.33
C SER A 220 -5.67 -10.35 -5.31
N SER A 221 -6.08 -10.41 -6.57
CA SER A 221 -5.42 -9.71 -7.68
C SER A 221 -5.79 -8.24 -7.82
N THR A 222 -6.99 -7.83 -7.37
CA THR A 222 -7.51 -6.46 -7.60
C THR A 222 -8.23 -5.89 -6.39
N ASN A 223 -8.29 -4.56 -6.28
CA ASN A 223 -9.07 -3.87 -5.24
C ASN A 223 -10.55 -4.27 -5.28
N ARG A 224 -11.13 -4.43 -6.48
CA ARG A 224 -12.52 -4.86 -6.65
C ARG A 224 -12.76 -6.24 -6.04
N LYS A 225 -11.89 -7.22 -6.37
CA LYS A 225 -11.99 -8.56 -5.78
C LYS A 225 -11.78 -8.53 -4.27
N CYS A 226 -10.84 -7.72 -3.77
CA CYS A 226 -10.64 -7.54 -2.33
C CYS A 226 -11.92 -7.00 -1.67
N TYR A 227 -12.57 -6.00 -2.26
CA TYR A 227 -13.83 -5.45 -1.73
C TYR A 227 -14.93 -6.54 -1.64
N GLU A 228 -15.13 -7.29 -2.72
CA GLU A 228 -16.14 -8.36 -2.80
C GLU A 228 -15.82 -9.49 -1.78
N SER A 229 -14.57 -9.91 -1.69
CA SER A 229 -14.11 -10.95 -0.75
C SER A 229 -14.18 -10.47 0.70
N ASN A 230 -13.78 -9.24 0.99
CA ASN A 230 -13.85 -8.64 2.33
C ASN A 230 -15.30 -8.64 2.86
N LYS A 231 -16.26 -8.24 2.01
CA LYS A 231 -17.68 -8.26 2.37
C LYS A 231 -18.16 -9.68 2.71
N MET A 232 -17.86 -10.64 1.83
CA MET A 232 -18.25 -12.04 1.99
C MET A 232 -17.61 -12.67 3.25
N LEU A 233 -16.31 -12.45 3.47
CA LEU A 233 -15.57 -12.98 4.62
C LEU A 233 -16.09 -12.38 5.92
N ARG A 234 -16.32 -11.07 5.97
CA ARG A 234 -16.88 -10.35 7.10
C ARG A 234 -18.26 -10.92 7.50
N GLU A 235 -19.15 -11.10 6.52
CA GLU A 235 -20.47 -11.69 6.74
C GLU A 235 -20.36 -13.15 7.23
N SER A 236 -19.41 -13.93 6.71
CA SER A 236 -19.16 -15.32 7.13
C SER A 236 -18.64 -15.41 8.57
N LEU A 237 -17.93 -14.39 9.06
CA LEU A 237 -17.48 -14.27 10.46
C LEU A 237 -18.59 -13.78 11.41
N GLY A 238 -19.80 -13.55 10.89
CA GLY A 238 -20.96 -13.12 11.67
C GLY A 238 -21.09 -11.61 11.84
N PHE A 239 -20.19 -10.81 11.28
CA PHE A 239 -20.29 -9.36 11.31
C PHE A 239 -21.34 -8.88 10.28
N ARG A 240 -22.37 -8.20 10.75
CA ARG A 240 -23.44 -7.67 9.90
C ARG A 240 -23.68 -6.18 10.18
N GLY A 241 -23.97 -5.41 9.12
CA GLY A 241 -24.27 -3.98 9.23
C GLY A 241 -23.03 -3.12 9.53
N PRO A 242 -23.15 -2.11 10.42
CA PRO A 242 -22.08 -1.15 10.68
C PRO A 242 -20.78 -1.79 11.22
N LEU A 243 -19.72 -0.98 11.26
CA LEU A 243 -18.42 -1.34 11.85
C LEU A 243 -18.60 -1.81 13.31
N GLN A 244 -17.93 -2.90 13.68
CA GLN A 244 -18.08 -3.54 14.98
C GLN A 244 -16.71 -3.86 15.61
N PRO A 245 -16.63 -3.95 16.94
CA PRO A 245 -15.44 -4.47 17.62
C PRO A 245 -15.08 -5.87 17.13
N GLY A 246 -13.80 -6.06 16.81
CA GLY A 246 -13.26 -7.28 16.20
C GLY A 246 -13.17 -7.25 14.69
N ASP A 247 -13.72 -6.24 14.00
CA ASP A 247 -13.50 -6.05 12.57
C ASP A 247 -12.00 -5.80 12.30
N LEU A 248 -11.49 -6.42 11.22
CA LEU A 248 -10.14 -6.22 10.72
C LEU A 248 -10.16 -5.15 9.63
N LEU A 249 -9.32 -4.13 9.78
CA LEU A 249 -9.18 -3.03 8.83
C LEU A 249 -7.75 -2.96 8.27
N LEU A 250 -7.66 -2.49 7.04
CA LEU A 250 -6.41 -2.13 6.37
C LEU A 250 -6.36 -0.61 6.22
N VAL A 251 -5.32 0.02 6.74
CA VAL A 251 -5.05 1.44 6.56
C VAL A 251 -4.64 1.70 5.11
N THR A 252 -5.29 2.66 4.45
CA THR A 252 -5.08 2.95 3.02
C THR A 252 -4.28 4.22 2.76
N GLN A 253 -4.00 4.99 3.81
CA GLN A 253 -3.19 6.21 3.74
C GLN A 253 -2.42 6.42 5.03
N ASN A 254 -1.18 6.92 4.94
CA ASN A 254 -0.40 7.31 6.12
C ASN A 254 -1.17 8.35 6.94
N ASN A 255 -1.26 8.12 8.22
CA ASN A 255 -1.99 8.98 9.14
C ASN A 255 -1.01 9.79 10.01
N LEU A 256 -1.09 11.11 9.91
CA LEU A 256 -0.14 12.02 10.57
C LEU A 256 -0.33 12.07 12.08
N ILE A 257 -1.57 11.95 12.56
CA ILE A 257 -1.90 12.04 13.99
C ILE A 257 -1.53 10.75 14.71
N SER A 258 -2.01 9.60 14.18
CA SER A 258 -1.79 8.31 14.82
C SER A 258 -0.43 7.69 14.49
N GLY A 259 0.20 8.11 13.40
CA GLY A 259 1.41 7.49 12.87
C GLY A 259 1.17 6.07 12.30
N LEU A 260 -0.10 5.68 12.08
CA LEU A 260 -0.42 4.48 11.32
C LEU A 260 -0.06 4.67 9.86
N LEU A 261 0.47 3.65 9.23
CA LEU A 261 1.02 3.70 7.88
C LEU A 261 0.11 2.98 6.89
N ASN A 262 0.19 3.41 5.64
CA ASN A 262 -0.48 2.71 4.54
C ASN A 262 0.01 1.26 4.45
N GLY A 263 -0.91 0.31 4.56
CA GLY A 263 -0.63 -1.12 4.62
C GLY A 263 -0.69 -1.73 6.03
N ASP A 264 -0.79 -0.92 7.09
CA ASP A 264 -0.97 -1.44 8.44
C ASP A 264 -2.34 -2.11 8.57
N LEU A 265 -2.35 -3.26 9.25
CA LEU A 265 -3.56 -3.96 9.64
C LEU A 265 -3.89 -3.61 11.08
N VAL A 266 -5.15 -3.24 11.32
CA VAL A 266 -5.63 -2.87 12.66
C VAL A 266 -6.93 -3.59 12.98
N VAL A 267 -7.11 -3.97 14.23
CA VAL A 267 -8.38 -4.55 14.74
C VAL A 267 -9.14 -3.47 15.49
N VAL A 268 -10.42 -3.35 15.21
CA VAL A 268 -11.32 -2.46 15.93
C VAL A 268 -11.56 -3.02 17.32
N GLU A 269 -11.17 -2.28 18.36
CA GLU A 269 -11.45 -2.66 19.76
C GLU A 269 -12.74 -2.01 20.27
N GLN A 270 -12.99 -0.74 19.91
CA GLN A 270 -14.19 -0.03 20.27
C GLN A 270 -14.69 0.87 19.14
N VAL A 271 -16.02 1.00 19.06
CA VAL A 271 -16.70 2.00 18.22
C VAL A 271 -17.56 2.84 19.16
N ARG A 272 -17.27 4.14 19.26
CA ARG A 272 -18.06 5.05 20.09
C ARG A 272 -19.22 5.63 19.28
N GLY A 273 -20.41 5.60 19.85
CA GLY A 273 -21.69 5.77 19.16
C GLY A 273 -22.01 7.15 18.57
N VAL A 274 -21.13 8.13 18.68
CA VAL A 274 -21.38 9.46 18.11
C VAL A 274 -20.83 9.52 16.68
N ARG A 275 -21.75 9.65 15.70
CA ARG A 275 -21.39 9.98 14.32
C ARG A 275 -21.28 11.48 14.15
N HIS A 276 -20.20 11.93 13.54
CA HIS A 276 -20.04 13.29 13.08
C HIS A 276 -20.25 13.32 11.56
N HIS A 277 -20.97 14.34 11.08
CA HIS A 277 -21.16 14.56 9.65
C HIS A 277 -20.47 15.87 9.26
N LYS A 278 -19.55 15.80 8.29
CA LYS A 278 -18.86 16.96 7.73
C LYS A 278 -18.54 16.74 6.26
N ALA A 279 -18.69 17.78 5.47
CA ALA A 279 -18.39 17.74 4.03
C ALA A 279 -19.06 16.56 3.29
N GLY A 280 -20.27 16.15 3.70
CA GLY A 280 -20.98 15.00 3.13
C GLY A 280 -20.47 13.63 3.57
N LEU A 281 -19.49 13.57 4.46
CA LEU A 281 -18.87 12.34 4.99
C LEU A 281 -19.33 12.07 6.42
N SER A 282 -19.31 10.78 6.79
CA SER A 282 -19.61 10.27 8.12
C SER A 282 -18.32 9.85 8.83
N PHE A 283 -18.17 10.30 10.07
CA PHE A 283 -16.99 10.00 10.90
C PHE A 283 -17.41 9.28 12.16
N LEU A 284 -16.68 8.21 12.49
CA LEU A 284 -16.86 7.43 13.71
C LEU A 284 -15.63 7.57 14.60
N GLN A 285 -15.82 7.76 15.90
CA GLN A 285 -14.74 7.64 16.87
C GLN A 285 -14.48 6.16 17.11
N VAL A 286 -13.28 5.70 16.77
CA VAL A 286 -12.86 4.31 16.95
C VAL A 286 -11.62 4.20 17.82
N GLU A 287 -11.50 3.09 18.53
CA GLU A 287 -10.25 2.64 19.11
C GLU A 287 -9.80 1.40 18.35
N VAL A 288 -8.59 1.46 17.80
CA VAL A 288 -8.02 0.38 17.01
C VAL A 288 -6.67 -0.06 17.57
N ARG A 289 -6.38 -1.35 17.46
CA ARG A 289 -5.10 -1.96 17.83
C ARG A 289 -4.37 -2.42 16.57
N GLU A 290 -3.14 -1.95 16.38
CA GLU A 290 -2.28 -2.37 15.29
C GLU A 290 -1.79 -3.81 15.53
N LEU A 291 -1.83 -4.68 14.50
CA LEU A 291 -1.51 -6.09 14.65
C LEU A 291 -0.03 -6.39 14.94
N VAL A 292 0.89 -5.58 14.45
CA VAL A 292 2.34 -5.87 14.57
C VAL A 292 2.90 -5.32 15.88
N THR A 293 2.58 -4.06 16.21
CA THR A 293 3.14 -3.37 17.39
C THR A 293 2.25 -3.44 18.61
N GLU A 294 1.04 -3.99 18.49
CA GLU A 294 0.03 -4.02 19.55
C GLU A 294 -0.38 -2.60 20.04
N ARG A 295 0.06 -1.55 19.34
CA ARG A 295 -0.22 -0.17 19.70
C ARG A 295 -1.69 0.16 19.50
N ARG A 296 -2.29 0.78 20.51
CA ARG A 296 -3.68 1.27 20.48
C ARG A 296 -3.74 2.73 20.09
N VAL A 297 -4.70 3.04 19.26
CA VAL A 297 -4.94 4.39 18.73
C VAL A 297 -6.42 4.69 18.82
N SER A 298 -6.77 5.86 19.39
CA SER A 298 -8.15 6.36 19.43
C SER A 298 -8.26 7.58 18.51
N GLN A 299 -9.06 7.49 17.45
CA GLN A 299 -9.15 8.51 16.40
C GLN A 299 -10.47 8.44 15.64
N LEU A 300 -10.82 9.54 14.93
CA LEU A 300 -11.92 9.51 13.94
C LEU A 300 -11.52 8.64 12.74
N LEU A 301 -12.50 7.92 12.23
CA LEU A 301 -12.40 7.10 11.02
C LEU A 301 -13.51 7.56 10.05
N ILE A 302 -13.19 7.66 8.75
CA ILE A 302 -14.17 7.95 7.69
C ILE A 302 -14.92 6.66 7.37
N GLU A 303 -16.19 6.59 7.78
CA GLU A 303 -17.01 5.39 7.64
C GLU A 303 -17.33 5.07 6.17
N ASP A 304 -17.52 6.08 5.34
CA ASP A 304 -17.94 5.94 3.94
C ASP A 304 -16.97 5.11 3.10
N ILE A 305 -15.68 5.18 3.40
CA ILE A 305 -14.63 4.41 2.70
C ILE A 305 -14.82 2.91 2.91
N LEU A 306 -15.25 2.47 4.10
CA LEU A 306 -15.42 1.04 4.43
C LEU A 306 -16.46 0.35 3.51
N TYR A 307 -17.45 1.11 3.06
CA TYR A 307 -18.55 0.58 2.24
C TYR A 307 -18.47 1.01 0.78
N SER A 308 -17.41 1.75 0.41
CA SER A 308 -17.11 2.15 -0.95
C SER A 308 -16.35 1.05 -1.70
N ARG A 309 -16.55 0.98 -3.02
CA ARG A 309 -15.70 0.17 -3.92
C ARG A 309 -14.31 0.80 -4.13
N MET A 310 -14.17 2.08 -3.82
CA MET A 310 -12.91 2.81 -3.91
C MET A 310 -12.14 2.67 -2.59
N PRO A 311 -10.84 2.39 -2.62
CA PRO A 311 -10.06 2.19 -1.40
C PRO A 311 -9.73 3.50 -0.65
N ASN A 312 -10.21 4.63 -1.14
CA ASN A 312 -10.02 5.96 -0.56
C ASN A 312 -11.12 6.91 -1.03
N LEU A 313 -11.12 8.15 -0.50
CA LEU A 313 -12.01 9.21 -0.94
C LEU A 313 -11.85 9.50 -2.45
N THR A 314 -12.95 9.81 -3.10
CA THR A 314 -12.95 10.38 -4.44
C THR A 314 -12.37 11.80 -4.40
N GLN A 315 -12.00 12.34 -5.57
CA GLN A 315 -11.50 13.71 -5.68
C GLN A 315 -12.53 14.74 -5.20
N ILE A 316 -13.82 14.49 -5.45
CA ILE A 316 -14.94 15.37 -5.03
C ILE A 316 -15.05 15.38 -3.50
N GLU A 317 -15.07 14.22 -2.86
CA GLU A 317 -15.14 14.10 -1.40
C GLU A 317 -13.90 14.71 -0.72
N GLN A 318 -12.72 14.48 -1.28
CA GLN A 318 -11.48 15.07 -0.78
C GLN A 318 -11.51 16.60 -0.86
N LYS A 319 -11.98 17.17 -1.97
CA LYS A 319 -12.15 18.61 -2.17
C LYS A 319 -13.13 19.18 -1.15
N ALA A 320 -14.30 18.55 -1.00
CA ALA A 320 -15.33 19.01 -0.04
C ALA A 320 -14.77 19.05 1.39
N LEU A 321 -13.96 18.06 1.79
CA LEU A 321 -13.33 18.01 3.10
C LEU A 321 -12.30 19.13 3.30
N PHE A 322 -11.52 19.49 2.27
CA PHE A 322 -10.59 20.61 2.33
C PHE A 322 -11.31 21.98 2.41
N ILE A 323 -12.40 22.15 1.69
CA ILE A 323 -13.21 23.38 1.75
C ILE A 323 -13.86 23.53 3.11
N ASP A 324 -14.37 22.46 3.71
CA ASP A 324 -14.85 22.50 5.12
C ASP A 324 -13.76 22.94 6.07
N PHE A 325 -12.55 22.39 5.93
CA PHE A 325 -11.41 22.82 6.73
C PHE A 325 -11.10 24.30 6.54
N TYR A 326 -11.02 24.77 5.27
CA TYR A 326 -10.77 26.18 4.98
C TYR A 326 -11.82 27.11 5.62
N ARG A 327 -13.12 26.78 5.50
CA ARG A 327 -14.20 27.54 6.12
C ARG A 327 -14.02 27.64 7.64
N ARG A 328 -13.71 26.53 8.29
CA ARG A 328 -13.42 26.52 9.74
C ARG A 328 -12.21 27.40 10.13
N MET A 329 -11.16 27.42 9.31
CA MET A 329 -10.00 28.30 9.53
C MET A 329 -10.38 29.79 9.33
N LYS A 330 -11.17 30.10 8.30
CA LYS A 330 -11.69 31.44 8.04
C LYS A 330 -12.54 31.96 9.22
N ASP A 331 -13.40 31.12 9.80
CA ASP A 331 -14.22 31.46 10.97
C ASP A 331 -13.34 31.76 12.21
N LEU A 332 -12.16 31.14 12.29
CA LEU A 332 -11.15 31.42 13.33
C LEU A 332 -10.24 32.64 13.00
N GLY A 333 -10.46 33.29 11.86
CA GLY A 333 -9.62 34.41 11.40
C GLY A 333 -8.22 33.99 10.92
N ILE A 334 -8.02 32.72 10.59
CA ILE A 334 -6.75 32.16 10.09
C ILE A 334 -6.81 32.09 8.56
N LYS A 335 -5.99 32.90 7.89
CA LYS A 335 -5.86 32.91 6.42
C LYS A 335 -4.95 31.78 5.94
N GLN A 336 -5.05 31.42 4.67
CA GLN A 336 -4.26 30.34 4.05
C GLN A 336 -2.74 30.63 4.08
N GLU A 337 -2.33 31.89 4.02
CA GLU A 337 -0.93 32.32 4.09
C GLU A 337 -0.37 32.36 5.52
N ASP A 338 -1.22 32.27 6.53
CA ASP A 338 -0.81 32.27 7.93
C ASP A 338 -0.08 30.96 8.26
N PRO A 339 1.11 30.99 8.88
CA PRO A 339 1.83 29.77 9.30
C PRO A 339 0.97 28.83 10.15
N ARG A 340 0.07 29.37 10.99
CA ARG A 340 -0.89 28.59 11.80
C ARG A 340 -1.84 27.73 10.94
N PHE A 341 -2.09 28.12 9.70
CA PHE A 341 -2.94 27.34 8.78
C PHE A 341 -2.34 25.95 8.53
N ASN A 342 -1.05 25.90 8.23
CA ASN A 342 -0.33 24.65 8.03
C ASN A 342 -0.23 23.80 9.31
N GLU A 343 0.00 24.43 10.47
CA GLU A 343 -0.01 23.73 11.75
C GLU A 343 -1.37 23.07 12.00
N ARG A 344 -2.46 23.82 11.83
CA ARG A 344 -3.83 23.31 11.96
C ARG A 344 -4.18 22.23 10.97
N LEU A 345 -3.60 22.27 9.75
CA LEU A 345 -3.80 21.23 8.73
C LEU A 345 -3.30 19.87 9.22
N TYR A 346 -2.15 19.83 9.91
CA TYR A 346 -1.59 18.59 10.45
C TYR A 346 -2.37 18.05 11.65
N ASP A 347 -2.99 18.93 12.42
CA ASP A 347 -3.68 18.56 13.66
C ASP A 347 -5.21 18.38 13.48
N ASP A 348 -5.75 18.70 12.31
CA ASP A 348 -7.19 18.63 12.08
C ASP A 348 -7.69 17.19 12.10
N VAL A 349 -8.56 16.88 13.04
CA VAL A 349 -9.06 15.52 13.29
C VAL A 349 -9.93 14.95 12.17
N PHE A 350 -10.58 15.81 11.36
CA PHE A 350 -11.42 15.39 10.24
C PHE A 350 -10.58 15.17 8.98
N LEU A 351 -9.65 16.08 8.65
CA LEU A 351 -8.72 15.91 7.54
C LEU A 351 -7.83 14.68 7.72
N ASN A 352 -7.38 14.47 8.95
CA ASN A 352 -6.50 13.37 9.33
C ASN A 352 -7.25 12.19 9.95
N ALA A 353 -8.57 12.07 9.72
CA ALA A 353 -9.30 10.88 10.11
C ALA A 353 -8.75 9.63 9.42
N LEU A 354 -8.80 8.49 10.10
CA LEU A 354 -8.34 7.21 9.56
C LEU A 354 -9.08 6.87 8.27
N ARG A 355 -8.34 6.50 7.25
CA ARG A 355 -8.84 5.98 5.99
C ARG A 355 -8.53 4.51 5.91
N CYS A 356 -9.56 3.70 5.99
CA CYS A 356 -9.44 2.26 6.04
C CYS A 356 -10.46 1.59 5.13
N VAL A 357 -10.10 0.39 4.69
CA VAL A 357 -11.02 -0.60 4.12
C VAL A 357 -11.00 -1.85 5.01
N PHE A 358 -11.96 -2.76 4.84
CA PHE A 358 -11.86 -4.07 5.50
C PHE A 358 -10.61 -4.81 5.02
N GLY A 359 -9.92 -5.46 5.97
CA GLY A 359 -8.56 -6.00 5.78
C GLY A 359 -8.47 -7.53 5.71
N TYR A 360 -9.60 -8.25 5.58
CA TYR A 360 -9.60 -9.71 5.50
C TYR A 360 -8.95 -10.24 4.22
N THR A 361 -8.95 -9.43 3.16
CA THR A 361 -8.28 -9.72 1.88
C THR A 361 -7.46 -8.52 1.45
N LEU A 362 -6.23 -8.76 1.02
CA LEU A 362 -5.28 -7.75 0.56
C LEU A 362 -4.99 -7.91 -0.93
N THR A 363 -4.63 -6.83 -1.61
CA THR A 363 -3.97 -6.96 -2.92
C THR A 363 -2.52 -7.40 -2.74
N CYS A 364 -1.94 -8.03 -3.75
CA CYS A 364 -0.54 -8.44 -3.73
C CYS A 364 0.40 -7.25 -3.44
N HIS A 365 0.16 -6.07 -4.02
CA HIS A 365 0.92 -4.86 -3.72
C HIS A 365 0.82 -4.43 -2.25
N LYS A 366 -0.36 -4.55 -1.64
CA LYS A 366 -0.55 -4.23 -0.21
C LYS A 366 0.06 -5.26 0.73
N ALA A 367 0.27 -6.47 0.24
CA ALA A 367 0.94 -7.54 0.98
C ALA A 367 2.48 -7.46 0.91
N GLN A 368 3.06 -6.62 0.02
CA GLN A 368 4.51 -6.42 -0.04
C GLN A 368 5.05 -5.91 1.30
N GLY A 369 6.22 -6.40 1.71
CA GLY A 369 6.81 -6.14 3.03
C GLY A 369 6.11 -6.85 4.19
N GLY A 370 5.01 -7.60 3.95
CA GLY A 370 4.34 -8.45 4.94
C GLY A 370 4.69 -9.93 4.79
N GLU A 371 4.60 -10.68 5.88
CA GLU A 371 4.79 -12.12 5.91
C GLU A 371 3.82 -12.77 6.90
N TRP A 372 3.28 -13.92 6.53
CA TRP A 372 2.33 -14.67 7.35
C TRP A 372 2.69 -16.15 7.39
N ASP A 373 2.30 -16.82 8.46
CA ASP A 373 2.48 -18.26 8.55
C ASP A 373 1.70 -18.98 7.44
N GLU A 374 0.47 -18.55 7.19
CA GLU A 374 -0.39 -19.13 6.16
C GLU A 374 -0.90 -18.03 5.21
N VAL A 375 -0.79 -18.29 3.91
CA VAL A 375 -1.28 -17.37 2.87
C VAL A 375 -2.25 -18.09 1.95
N PHE A 376 -3.42 -17.50 1.75
CA PHE A 376 -4.46 -17.98 0.85
C PHE A 376 -4.47 -17.11 -0.40
N LEU A 377 -4.27 -17.71 -1.59
CA LEU A 377 -4.16 -16.99 -2.85
C LEU A 377 -5.38 -17.21 -3.74
N ASP A 378 -6.06 -16.13 -4.10
CA ASP A 378 -7.05 -16.09 -5.18
C ASP A 378 -6.42 -15.53 -6.45
N ILE A 379 -5.93 -16.42 -7.29
CA ILE A 379 -5.31 -16.08 -8.58
C ILE A 379 -6.39 -15.89 -9.64
N ALA A 380 -6.40 -14.73 -10.26
CA ALA A 380 -7.31 -14.47 -11.37
C ALA A 380 -6.87 -15.22 -12.62
N ARG A 381 -7.78 -15.99 -13.23
CA ARG A 381 -7.48 -16.76 -14.45
C ARG A 381 -6.93 -15.90 -15.60
N ASN A 382 -7.41 -14.66 -15.73
CA ASN A 382 -6.93 -13.73 -16.75
C ASN A 382 -5.49 -13.26 -16.53
N LEU A 383 -4.96 -13.36 -15.31
CA LEU A 383 -3.54 -13.09 -15.05
C LEU A 383 -2.63 -14.09 -15.79
N MET A 384 -3.14 -15.30 -16.02
CA MET A 384 -2.40 -16.38 -16.69
C MET A 384 -2.66 -16.43 -18.19
N LEU A 385 -3.46 -15.50 -18.75
CA LEU A 385 -3.59 -15.28 -20.19
C LEU A 385 -2.28 -14.72 -20.72
N GLU A 386 -1.62 -15.47 -21.59
CA GLU A 386 -0.25 -15.24 -22.04
C GLU A 386 0.78 -15.36 -20.88
N ALA A 387 1.79 -16.20 -21.08
CA ALA A 387 2.85 -16.41 -20.10
C ALA A 387 3.79 -15.21 -20.06
N GLN A 388 3.32 -14.09 -19.48
CA GLN A 388 4.06 -12.83 -19.40
C GLN A 388 4.87 -12.74 -18.11
N PRO A 389 6.03 -12.06 -18.12
CA PRO A 389 6.85 -11.84 -16.92
C PRO A 389 6.05 -11.31 -15.73
N ALA A 390 5.12 -10.37 -15.97
CA ALA A 390 4.29 -9.77 -14.92
C ALA A 390 3.43 -10.79 -14.15
N ALA A 391 2.95 -11.85 -14.82
CA ALA A 391 2.19 -12.91 -14.15
C ALA A 391 3.07 -13.69 -13.16
N TYR A 392 4.29 -13.99 -13.55
CA TYR A 392 5.27 -14.69 -12.70
C TYR A 392 5.77 -13.81 -11.57
N GLN A 393 5.98 -12.50 -11.81
CA GLN A 393 6.30 -11.53 -10.74
C GLN A 393 5.19 -11.45 -9.70
N TRP A 394 3.94 -11.38 -10.16
CA TRP A 394 2.79 -11.36 -9.25
C TRP A 394 2.73 -12.64 -8.41
N ALA A 395 2.84 -13.80 -9.06
CA ALA A 395 2.82 -15.10 -8.39
C ALA A 395 3.99 -15.24 -7.40
N TYR A 396 5.20 -14.88 -7.81
CA TYR A 396 6.39 -14.89 -6.96
C TYR A 396 6.21 -14.00 -5.72
N THR A 397 5.77 -12.74 -5.94
CA THR A 397 5.54 -11.81 -4.85
C THR A 397 4.52 -12.34 -3.85
N ALA A 398 3.41 -12.92 -4.33
CA ALA A 398 2.36 -13.45 -3.49
C ALA A 398 2.79 -14.72 -2.73
N VAL A 399 3.46 -15.66 -3.41
CA VAL A 399 3.95 -16.93 -2.84
C VAL A 399 4.97 -16.70 -1.74
N THR A 400 5.89 -15.75 -1.94
CA THR A 400 6.93 -15.41 -0.96
C THR A 400 6.42 -14.74 0.29
N ARG A 401 5.12 -14.42 0.39
CA ARG A 401 4.49 -13.93 1.63
C ARG A 401 4.22 -15.05 2.64
N ALA A 402 4.16 -16.32 2.20
CA ALA A 402 3.90 -17.46 3.06
C ALA A 402 5.19 -17.99 3.72
N LYS A 403 5.19 -18.09 5.05
CA LYS A 403 6.31 -18.67 5.82
C LYS A 403 6.21 -20.18 5.97
N LYS A 404 5.00 -20.72 6.20
CA LYS A 404 4.80 -22.14 6.53
C LYS A 404 3.92 -22.86 5.52
N GLN A 405 2.80 -22.26 5.12
CA GLN A 405 1.81 -22.91 4.26
C GLN A 405 1.23 -21.93 3.25
N LEU A 406 1.13 -22.37 2.01
CA LEU A 406 0.43 -21.71 0.93
C LEU A 406 -0.84 -22.47 0.59
N HIS A 407 -1.95 -21.76 0.40
CA HIS A 407 -3.25 -22.31 0.05
C HIS A 407 -3.73 -21.71 -1.27
N ILE A 408 -4.12 -22.53 -2.21
CA ILE A 408 -4.53 -22.11 -3.55
C ILE A 408 -5.60 -23.05 -4.11
N VAL A 409 -6.45 -22.55 -4.97
CA VAL A 409 -7.41 -23.39 -5.73
C VAL A 409 -6.67 -24.14 -6.84
N ASP A 410 -6.95 -25.43 -6.95
CA ASP A 410 -6.50 -26.26 -8.07
C ASP A 410 -7.21 -25.83 -9.35
N ASP A 411 -6.47 -25.27 -10.30
CA ASP A 411 -7.01 -24.77 -11.55
C ASP A 411 -6.06 -25.12 -12.71
N PHE A 412 -6.50 -24.92 -13.95
CA PHE A 412 -5.77 -25.29 -15.17
C PHE A 412 -4.35 -24.69 -15.25
N TYR A 413 -4.08 -23.59 -14.54
CA TYR A 413 -2.77 -22.94 -14.52
C TYR A 413 -1.81 -23.54 -13.47
N ILE A 414 -2.23 -24.49 -12.66
CA ILE A 414 -1.35 -25.19 -11.72
C ILE A 414 -0.68 -26.36 -12.41
N GLU A 415 0.64 -26.34 -12.47
CA GLU A 415 1.47 -27.43 -12.95
C GLU A 415 1.71 -28.41 -11.81
N LYS A 416 1.54 -29.70 -12.08
CA LYS A 416 1.59 -30.79 -11.09
C LYS A 416 2.74 -31.77 -11.33
N ASP A 417 3.52 -31.54 -12.38
CA ASP A 417 4.57 -32.46 -12.80
C ASP A 417 5.98 -31.98 -12.45
#